data_eb3f8ca3afa11f93595f7073b12cc261
#
_entry.id   eb3f8ca3afa11f93595f7073b12cc261
#
_cell.length_a   1.000
_cell.length_b   1.000
_cell.length_c   1.000
_cell.angle_alpha   90.00
_cell.angle_beta   90.00
_cell.angle_gamma   90.00
#
_symmetry.space_group_name_H-M   'P 1'
#
loop_
_entity.id
_entity.type
_entity.pdbx_description
1 polymer ?
#
loop_
_entity_poly.entity_id
_entity_poly.type
_entity_poly.pdbx_seq_one_letter_code
_entity_poly.pdbx_strand_id
1 'polypeptide(L)'
;MKIAYLGPKGSFSHHVVQTAFPHEELQAFANITDVIKAYEQGLVDYSVVPVENSIEGSVHETLDYLFHQARIQAVAEIVQPIHQQLMVVPGHTKIEKIFSHPQALAQGKKFIDEQYPEVQIEVTASTAYAARFISEHPDQPYAAIAPRSSAEEYSLELIAEDIQEMEANFTRFWVLGAEIPFIPLKSQTEKMSLALTLPDNLPGALYKALSTFAWRGIDLTKIESRPLKTALGEYFFIIDVDYADKDLVHFAQKELEAIGIQYKVLGTYPIYPISDHGKERR
;
A
#
# COMPACT_ATOMS: atom_id res chain seq x y z
N MET A 1 -6.98 12.75 -16.98
CA MET A 1 -5.87 13.05 -16.02
C MET A 1 -4.75 12.03 -16.23
N LYS A 2 -3.55 12.33 -15.73
CA LYS A 2 -2.43 11.38 -15.71
C LYS A 2 -2.17 10.93 -14.28
N ILE A 3 -2.04 9.63 -14.07
CA ILE A 3 -1.87 9.02 -12.75
C ILE A 3 -0.56 8.22 -12.73
N ALA A 4 0.37 8.59 -11.84
CA ALA A 4 1.58 7.83 -11.61
C ALA A 4 1.34 6.70 -10.61
N TYR A 5 1.96 5.54 -10.83
CA TYR A 5 1.90 4.41 -9.91
C TYR A 5 3.18 3.58 -9.92
N LEU A 6 3.40 2.77 -8.88
CA LEU A 6 4.51 1.83 -8.79
C LEU A 6 4.26 0.65 -9.74
N GLY A 7 5.09 0.54 -10.80
CA GLY A 7 5.03 -0.57 -11.75
C GLY A 7 5.55 -1.91 -11.19
N PRO A 8 5.56 -2.93 -12.00
CA PRO A 8 5.14 -2.98 -13.41
C PRO A 8 3.61 -3.06 -13.60
N LYS A 9 3.16 -3.08 -14.87
CA LYS A 9 1.77 -3.43 -15.21
C LYS A 9 1.44 -4.82 -14.66
N GLY A 10 0.17 -5.08 -14.37
CA GLY A 10 -0.30 -6.32 -13.76
C GLY A 10 -0.07 -6.41 -12.24
N SER A 11 0.67 -5.47 -11.60
CA SER A 11 0.88 -5.44 -10.15
C SER A 11 -0.38 -5.05 -9.38
N PHE A 12 -0.38 -5.23 -8.05
CA PHE A 12 -1.43 -4.71 -7.17
C PHE A 12 -1.60 -3.19 -7.31
N SER A 13 -0.49 -2.44 -7.39
CA SER A 13 -0.55 -0.99 -7.64
C SER A 13 -1.22 -0.64 -8.97
N HIS A 14 -0.94 -1.42 -10.04
CA HIS A 14 -1.62 -1.25 -11.32
C HIS A 14 -3.13 -1.50 -11.20
N HIS A 15 -3.54 -2.59 -10.53
CA HIS A 15 -4.95 -2.90 -10.32
C HIS A 15 -5.68 -1.79 -9.53
N VAL A 16 -5.05 -1.26 -8.50
CA VAL A 16 -5.59 -0.13 -7.71
C VAL A 16 -5.88 1.08 -8.59
N VAL A 17 -4.91 1.50 -9.41
CA VAL A 17 -5.11 2.69 -10.26
C VAL A 17 -6.08 2.43 -11.41
N GLN A 18 -6.15 1.22 -11.97
CA GLN A 18 -7.17 0.84 -12.95
C GLN A 18 -8.58 0.90 -12.36
N THR A 19 -8.75 0.43 -11.14
CA THR A 19 -10.06 0.41 -10.45
C THR A 19 -10.48 1.81 -10.02
N ALA A 20 -9.56 2.60 -9.48
CA ALA A 20 -9.86 3.94 -9.00
C ALA A 20 -9.95 4.99 -10.12
N PHE A 21 -9.26 4.77 -11.25
CA PHE A 21 -9.14 5.71 -12.36
C PHE A 21 -9.31 5.01 -13.71
N PRO A 22 -10.47 4.38 -13.98
CA PRO A 22 -10.66 3.46 -15.11
C PRO A 22 -10.56 4.12 -16.50
N HIS A 23 -10.63 5.44 -16.59
CA HIS A 23 -10.62 6.18 -17.86
C HIS A 23 -9.43 7.13 -17.99
N GLU A 24 -8.46 7.04 -17.09
CA GLU A 24 -7.36 7.97 -17.02
C GLU A 24 -6.07 7.36 -17.61
N GLU A 25 -5.13 8.23 -17.99
CA GLU A 25 -3.82 7.81 -18.46
C GLU A 25 -2.96 7.34 -17.28
N LEU A 26 -2.56 6.07 -17.28
CA LEU A 26 -1.80 5.45 -16.20
C LEU A 26 -0.32 5.34 -16.59
N GLN A 27 0.57 5.89 -15.77
CA GLN A 27 2.00 5.89 -16.00
C GLN A 27 2.75 5.12 -14.89
N ALA A 28 3.41 4.02 -15.29
CA ALA A 28 4.21 3.20 -14.38
C ALA A 28 5.59 3.80 -14.16
N PHE A 29 6.07 3.75 -12.90
CA PHE A 29 7.43 4.12 -12.52
C PHE A 29 8.12 2.95 -11.80
N ALA A 30 9.45 2.93 -11.82
CA ALA A 30 10.23 1.80 -11.31
C ALA A 30 10.33 1.76 -9.76
N ASN A 31 10.19 2.89 -9.09
CA ASN A 31 10.30 3.02 -7.64
C ASN A 31 9.33 4.08 -7.10
N ILE A 32 9.07 4.03 -5.81
CA ILE A 32 8.12 4.91 -5.11
C ILE A 32 8.56 6.38 -5.18
N THR A 33 9.85 6.63 -5.00
CA THR A 33 10.41 7.99 -5.05
C THR A 33 10.11 8.66 -6.39
N ASP A 34 10.27 7.94 -7.51
CA ASP A 34 9.98 8.49 -8.84
C ASP A 34 8.47 8.70 -9.05
N VAL A 35 7.62 7.83 -8.49
CA VAL A 35 6.15 8.04 -8.50
C VAL A 35 5.81 9.37 -7.84
N ILE A 36 6.35 9.65 -6.64
CA ILE A 36 6.06 10.89 -5.90
C ILE A 36 6.62 12.12 -6.64
N LYS A 37 7.88 12.02 -7.12
CA LYS A 37 8.54 13.10 -7.87
C LYS A 37 7.81 13.44 -9.17
N ALA A 38 7.16 12.48 -9.82
CA ALA A 38 6.41 12.74 -11.05
C ALA A 38 5.31 13.80 -10.83
N TYR A 39 4.61 13.76 -9.70
CA TYR A 39 3.66 14.80 -9.32
C TYR A 39 4.36 16.13 -8.99
N GLU A 40 5.41 16.12 -8.17
CA GLU A 40 6.13 17.33 -7.76
C GLU A 40 6.73 18.07 -8.96
N GLN A 41 7.06 17.35 -10.03
CA GLN A 41 7.57 17.89 -11.30
C GLN A 41 6.46 18.31 -12.28
N GLY A 42 5.19 18.10 -11.92
CA GLY A 42 4.05 18.42 -12.78
C GLY A 42 3.90 17.52 -14.02
N LEU A 43 4.48 16.30 -13.98
CA LEU A 43 4.39 15.32 -15.08
C LEU A 43 3.06 14.55 -15.05
N VAL A 44 2.44 14.46 -13.87
CA VAL A 44 1.16 13.79 -13.62
C VAL A 44 0.27 14.63 -12.71
N ASP A 45 -1.03 14.35 -12.73
CA ASP A 45 -2.02 15.05 -11.91
C ASP A 45 -2.12 14.44 -10.49
N TYR A 46 -1.86 13.14 -10.36
CA TYR A 46 -1.86 12.41 -9.09
C TYR A 46 -0.78 11.32 -9.08
N SER A 47 -0.31 11.00 -7.88
CA SER A 47 0.58 9.86 -7.64
C SER A 47 -0.08 8.89 -6.67
N VAL A 48 -0.06 7.59 -6.98
CA VAL A 48 -0.61 6.53 -6.12
C VAL A 48 0.52 5.64 -5.63
N VAL A 49 0.69 5.59 -4.31
CA VAL A 49 1.80 4.87 -3.66
C VAL A 49 1.30 3.95 -2.55
N PRO A 50 1.90 2.75 -2.38
CA PRO A 50 1.61 1.90 -1.24
C PRO A 50 2.16 2.55 0.05
N VAL A 51 1.40 2.41 1.14
CA VAL A 51 1.75 3.00 2.46
C VAL A 51 1.95 1.94 3.52
N GLU A 52 1.13 0.88 3.47
CA GLU A 52 1.13 -0.17 4.48
C GLU A 52 0.49 -1.45 3.93
N ASN A 53 1.07 -2.58 4.31
CA ASN A 53 0.42 -3.88 4.15
C ASN A 53 0.11 -4.45 5.55
N SER A 54 -1.07 -5.05 5.73
CA SER A 54 -1.54 -5.54 7.04
C SER A 54 -0.68 -6.66 7.63
N ILE A 55 0.12 -7.36 6.82
CA ILE A 55 1.02 -8.44 7.26
C ILE A 55 2.45 -7.93 7.43
N GLU A 56 2.96 -7.12 6.49
CA GLU A 56 4.36 -6.66 6.48
C GLU A 56 4.59 -5.32 7.15
N GLY A 57 3.51 -4.60 7.45
CA GLY A 57 3.60 -3.27 8.05
C GLY A 57 3.84 -2.17 7.02
N SER A 58 4.47 -1.11 7.46
CA SER A 58 4.59 0.14 6.70
C SER A 58 5.59 0.08 5.57
N VAL A 59 5.24 0.74 4.46
CA VAL A 59 6.15 1.00 3.35
C VAL A 59 7.02 2.21 3.71
N HIS A 60 8.18 1.93 4.27
CA HIS A 60 9.08 2.92 4.86
C HIS A 60 9.54 3.99 3.86
N GLU A 61 9.79 3.61 2.60
CA GLU A 61 10.20 4.56 1.55
C GLU A 61 9.16 5.66 1.35
N THR A 62 7.88 5.30 1.27
CA THR A 62 6.77 6.26 1.14
C THR A 62 6.73 7.23 2.32
N LEU A 63 6.71 6.69 3.54
CA LEU A 63 6.57 7.48 4.76
C LEU A 63 7.76 8.41 5.00
N ASP A 64 8.98 7.90 4.80
CA ASP A 64 10.20 8.68 4.97
C ASP A 64 10.29 9.82 3.93
N TYR A 65 9.96 9.53 2.66
CA TYR A 65 9.95 10.56 1.62
C TYR A 65 8.94 11.67 1.93
N LEU A 66 7.71 11.28 2.29
CA LEU A 66 6.64 12.23 2.60
C LEU A 66 6.97 13.07 3.84
N PHE A 67 7.64 12.49 4.84
CA PHE A 67 8.03 13.24 6.03
C PHE A 67 9.18 14.22 5.75
N HIS A 68 10.28 13.74 5.17
CA HIS A 68 11.53 14.50 5.07
C HIS A 68 11.61 15.44 3.86
N GLN A 69 10.97 15.08 2.73
CA GLN A 69 11.24 15.74 1.45
C GLN A 69 10.00 16.33 0.79
N ALA A 70 8.89 15.61 0.79
CA ALA A 70 7.72 16.00 0.04
C ALA A 70 6.94 17.17 0.67
N ARG A 71 6.35 18.00 -0.20
CA ARG A 71 5.38 19.04 0.17
C ARG A 71 3.94 18.66 -0.17
N ILE A 72 3.77 17.51 -0.82
CA ILE A 72 2.47 16.95 -1.19
C ILE A 72 1.84 16.19 -0.02
N GLN A 73 0.52 16.10 -0.01
CA GLN A 73 -0.26 15.37 0.98
C GLN A 73 -1.09 14.27 0.33
N ALA A 74 -1.48 13.29 1.14
CA ALA A 74 -2.49 12.32 0.76
C ALA A 74 -3.88 12.99 0.77
N VAL A 75 -4.63 12.78 -0.31
CA VAL A 75 -5.99 13.34 -0.50
C VAL A 75 -7.05 12.25 -0.58
N ALA A 76 -6.65 10.98 -0.78
CA ALA A 76 -7.51 9.81 -0.70
C ALA A 76 -6.70 8.59 -0.26
N GLU A 77 -7.35 7.62 0.38
CA GLU A 77 -6.80 6.31 0.68
C GLU A 77 -7.61 5.24 -0.05
N ILE A 78 -6.92 4.31 -0.72
CA ILE A 78 -7.53 3.14 -1.35
C ILE A 78 -7.05 1.91 -0.60
N VAL A 79 -7.98 1.04 -0.19
CA VAL A 79 -7.67 -0.21 0.52
C VAL A 79 -7.94 -1.38 -0.42
N GLN A 80 -6.89 -2.11 -0.76
CA GLN A 80 -6.90 -3.24 -1.68
C GLN A 80 -6.74 -4.56 -0.93
N PRO A 81 -7.71 -5.50 -1.03
CA PRO A 81 -7.51 -6.88 -0.62
C PRO A 81 -6.39 -7.54 -1.45
N ILE A 82 -5.54 -8.33 -0.82
CA ILE A 82 -4.42 -8.99 -1.46
C ILE A 82 -4.71 -10.48 -1.57
N HIS A 83 -4.91 -10.93 -2.80
CA HIS A 83 -5.16 -12.32 -3.16
C HIS A 83 -4.05 -12.82 -4.08
N GLN A 84 -3.48 -13.97 -3.75
CA GLN A 84 -2.42 -14.60 -4.53
C GLN A 84 -3.03 -15.74 -5.37
N GLN A 85 -2.73 -15.71 -6.68
CA GLN A 85 -3.21 -16.71 -7.63
C GLN A 85 -2.03 -17.48 -8.18
N LEU A 86 -2.19 -18.80 -8.40
CA LEU A 86 -1.24 -19.58 -9.17
C LEU A 86 -1.65 -19.58 -10.63
N MET A 87 -0.73 -19.23 -11.52
CA MET A 87 -1.00 -19.09 -12.96
C MET A 87 0.09 -19.70 -13.80
N VAL A 88 -0.29 -20.14 -15.00
CA VAL A 88 0.59 -20.74 -16.01
C VAL A 88 0.32 -20.14 -17.39
N VAL A 89 1.19 -20.39 -18.34
CA VAL A 89 0.87 -20.18 -19.75
C VAL A 89 -0.24 -21.16 -20.17
N PRO A 90 -1.28 -20.72 -20.91
CA PRO A 90 -2.41 -21.57 -21.27
C PRO A 90 -1.98 -22.90 -21.91
N GLY A 91 -2.61 -24.00 -21.44
CA GLY A 91 -2.34 -25.34 -21.90
C GLY A 91 -1.20 -26.10 -21.19
N HIS A 92 -0.49 -25.47 -20.26
CA HIS A 92 0.50 -26.15 -19.43
C HIS A 92 -0.17 -26.86 -18.26
N THR A 93 0.09 -28.16 -18.11
CA THR A 93 -0.42 -28.99 -17.01
C THR A 93 0.67 -29.46 -16.06
N LYS A 94 1.95 -29.41 -16.49
CA LYS A 94 3.11 -29.75 -15.67
C LYS A 94 3.77 -28.50 -15.18
N ILE A 95 4.14 -28.47 -13.90
CA ILE A 95 4.88 -27.38 -13.27
C ILE A 95 6.17 -27.93 -12.68
N GLU A 96 7.30 -27.40 -13.14
CA GLU A 96 8.64 -27.74 -12.61
C GLU A 96 9.20 -26.62 -11.75
N LYS A 97 8.81 -25.36 -12.04
CA LYS A 97 9.25 -24.19 -11.27
C LYS A 97 8.10 -23.23 -11.00
N ILE A 98 8.09 -22.67 -9.79
CA ILE A 98 7.20 -21.59 -9.39
C ILE A 98 8.03 -20.33 -9.13
N PHE A 99 7.66 -19.25 -9.79
CA PHE A 99 8.29 -17.93 -9.68
C PHE A 99 7.41 -16.99 -8.88
N SER A 100 7.95 -16.25 -7.90
CA SER A 100 7.28 -15.11 -7.29
C SER A 100 8.22 -14.28 -6.40
N HIS A 101 7.67 -13.20 -5.84
CA HIS A 101 8.31 -12.44 -4.77
C HIS A 101 8.34 -13.27 -3.48
N PRO A 102 9.38 -13.15 -2.63
CA PRO A 102 9.51 -13.92 -1.39
C PRO A 102 8.26 -13.90 -0.51
N GLN A 103 7.62 -12.74 -0.39
CA GLN A 103 6.42 -12.54 0.38
C GLN A 103 5.24 -13.39 -0.11
N ALA A 104 4.97 -13.38 -1.42
CA ALA A 104 3.88 -14.18 -1.99
C ALA A 104 4.15 -15.68 -1.88
N LEU A 105 5.42 -16.09 -2.02
CA LEU A 105 5.85 -17.48 -1.78
C LEU A 105 5.62 -17.90 -0.32
N ALA A 106 5.93 -17.02 0.64
CA ALA A 106 5.70 -17.28 2.05
C ALA A 106 4.20 -17.38 2.38
N GLN A 107 3.37 -16.50 1.79
CA GLN A 107 1.92 -16.52 1.96
C GLN A 107 1.24 -17.76 1.35
N GLY A 108 1.77 -18.29 0.26
CA GLY A 108 1.26 -19.49 -0.41
C GLY A 108 1.99 -20.79 -0.02
N LYS A 109 2.86 -20.75 0.99
CA LYS A 109 3.76 -21.86 1.30
C LYS A 109 3.04 -23.16 1.55
N LYS A 110 2.01 -23.15 2.39
CA LYS A 110 1.23 -24.37 2.71
C LYS A 110 0.63 -24.98 1.45
N PHE A 111 0.02 -24.16 0.59
CA PHE A 111 -0.56 -24.62 -0.67
C PHE A 111 0.52 -25.26 -1.58
N ILE A 112 1.69 -24.61 -1.68
CA ILE A 112 2.81 -25.14 -2.51
C ILE A 112 3.30 -26.47 -1.96
N ASP A 113 3.56 -26.57 -0.66
CA ASP A 113 4.07 -27.78 0.00
C ASP A 113 3.09 -28.96 -0.14
N GLU A 114 1.77 -28.71 -0.11
CA GLU A 114 0.73 -29.74 -0.23
C GLU A 114 0.46 -30.18 -1.67
N GLN A 115 0.46 -29.26 -2.63
CA GLN A 115 0.07 -29.54 -4.03
C GLN A 115 1.26 -29.78 -4.94
N TYR A 116 2.42 -29.22 -4.64
CA TYR A 116 3.63 -29.23 -5.48
C TYR A 116 4.91 -29.49 -4.65
N PRO A 117 5.01 -30.60 -3.88
CA PRO A 117 6.10 -30.81 -2.92
C PRO A 117 7.50 -30.89 -3.55
N GLU A 118 7.59 -31.24 -4.82
CA GLU A 118 8.87 -31.41 -5.55
C GLU A 118 9.21 -30.22 -6.45
N VAL A 119 8.39 -29.15 -6.45
CA VAL A 119 8.58 -28.00 -7.34
C VAL A 119 9.79 -27.18 -6.92
N GLN A 120 10.52 -26.63 -7.88
CA GLN A 120 11.58 -25.67 -7.62
C GLN A 120 11.00 -24.27 -7.43
N ILE A 121 11.48 -23.57 -6.42
CA ILE A 121 11.06 -22.19 -6.14
C ILE A 121 12.13 -21.22 -6.63
N GLU A 122 11.72 -20.22 -7.41
CA GLU A 122 12.58 -19.16 -7.93
C GLU A 122 12.07 -17.79 -7.48
N VAL A 123 12.95 -17.02 -6.84
CA VAL A 123 12.62 -15.71 -6.31
C VAL A 123 12.77 -14.64 -7.39
N THR A 124 11.77 -13.75 -7.45
CA THR A 124 11.76 -12.61 -8.37
C THR A 124 11.58 -11.28 -7.63
N ALA A 125 11.88 -10.18 -8.30
CA ALA A 125 11.81 -8.83 -7.73
C ALA A 125 10.36 -8.38 -7.41
N SER A 126 9.36 -8.94 -8.11
CA SER A 126 7.93 -8.71 -7.83
C SER A 126 7.08 -9.86 -8.36
N THR A 127 5.86 -10.00 -7.84
CA THR A 127 4.88 -10.97 -8.30
C THR A 127 4.51 -10.75 -9.78
N ALA A 128 4.30 -9.50 -10.20
CA ALA A 128 3.98 -9.18 -11.58
C ALA A 128 5.17 -9.42 -12.54
N TYR A 129 6.42 -9.26 -12.07
CA TYR A 129 7.58 -9.65 -12.85
C TYR A 129 7.62 -11.18 -13.08
N ALA A 130 7.27 -11.96 -12.06
CA ALA A 130 7.17 -13.42 -12.21
C ALA A 130 6.16 -13.83 -13.29
N ALA A 131 4.96 -13.22 -13.26
CA ALA A 131 3.94 -13.46 -14.28
C ALA A 131 4.41 -13.08 -15.68
N ARG A 132 5.00 -11.88 -15.82
CA ARG A 132 5.60 -11.46 -17.08
C ARG A 132 6.69 -12.42 -17.56
N PHE A 133 7.58 -12.83 -16.66
CA PHE A 133 8.69 -13.73 -17.00
C PHE A 133 8.19 -15.04 -17.58
N ILE A 134 7.19 -15.69 -16.96
CA ILE A 134 6.66 -16.96 -17.50
C ILE A 134 5.95 -16.77 -18.84
N SER A 135 5.27 -15.64 -19.05
CA SER A 135 4.62 -15.32 -20.33
C SER A 135 5.62 -15.16 -21.48
N GLU A 136 6.84 -14.70 -21.18
CA GLU A 136 7.95 -14.57 -22.13
C GLU A 136 8.67 -15.92 -22.40
N HIS A 137 8.32 -16.99 -21.65
CA HIS A 137 8.91 -18.34 -21.77
C HIS A 137 7.83 -19.40 -21.96
N PRO A 138 7.01 -19.31 -23.02
CA PRO A 138 5.81 -20.14 -23.18
C PRO A 138 6.07 -21.63 -23.36
N ASP A 139 7.30 -22.04 -23.73
CA ASP A 139 7.66 -23.43 -23.92
C ASP A 139 8.17 -24.13 -22.64
N GLN A 140 8.25 -23.38 -21.52
CA GLN A 140 8.78 -23.89 -20.26
C GLN A 140 7.67 -24.29 -19.31
N PRO A 141 7.81 -25.36 -18.51
CA PRO A 141 6.82 -25.79 -17.53
C PRO A 141 6.88 -24.93 -16.26
N TYR A 142 6.62 -23.65 -16.41
CA TYR A 142 6.73 -22.66 -15.37
C TYR A 142 5.35 -22.16 -14.89
N ALA A 143 5.27 -21.84 -13.61
CA ALA A 143 4.14 -21.17 -13.01
C ALA A 143 4.59 -19.89 -12.28
N ALA A 144 3.67 -18.96 -12.08
CA ALA A 144 3.90 -17.77 -11.26
C ALA A 144 2.81 -17.64 -10.19
N ILE A 145 3.19 -17.09 -9.03
CA ILE A 145 2.23 -16.61 -8.04
C ILE A 145 2.18 -15.08 -8.14
N ALA A 146 0.99 -14.57 -8.48
CA ALA A 146 0.78 -13.15 -8.71
C ALA A 146 -0.72 -12.77 -8.53
N PRO A 147 -1.09 -11.48 -8.51
CA PRO A 147 -2.49 -11.08 -8.51
C PRO A 147 -3.20 -11.46 -9.82
N ARG A 148 -4.53 -11.58 -9.78
CA ARG A 148 -5.37 -11.86 -10.95
C ARG A 148 -5.11 -10.88 -12.11
N SER A 149 -4.88 -9.60 -11.81
CA SER A 149 -4.53 -8.57 -12.80
C SER A 149 -3.26 -8.89 -13.61
N SER A 150 -2.33 -9.66 -13.06
CA SER A 150 -1.17 -10.15 -13.81
C SER A 150 -1.56 -11.20 -14.84
N ALA A 151 -2.51 -12.10 -14.52
CA ALA A 151 -2.98 -13.09 -15.47
C ALA A 151 -3.70 -12.41 -16.66
N GLU A 152 -4.52 -11.42 -16.38
CA GLU A 152 -5.21 -10.62 -17.41
C GLU A 152 -4.22 -9.84 -18.29
N GLU A 153 -3.23 -9.16 -17.69
CA GLU A 153 -2.24 -8.35 -18.40
C GLU A 153 -1.34 -9.21 -19.33
N TYR A 154 -0.95 -10.40 -18.86
CA TYR A 154 0.02 -11.26 -19.57
C TYR A 154 -0.61 -12.49 -20.25
N SER A 155 -1.95 -12.54 -20.32
CA SER A 155 -2.72 -13.63 -20.95
C SER A 155 -2.37 -15.01 -20.38
N LEU A 156 -2.28 -15.11 -19.06
CA LEU A 156 -2.00 -16.35 -18.34
C LEU A 156 -3.30 -16.99 -17.83
N GLU A 157 -3.28 -18.31 -17.64
CA GLU A 157 -4.38 -19.10 -17.12
C GLU A 157 -4.24 -19.28 -15.61
N LEU A 158 -5.31 -18.99 -14.85
CA LEU A 158 -5.36 -19.26 -13.42
C LEU A 158 -5.65 -20.73 -13.20
N ILE A 159 -4.79 -21.42 -12.46
CA ILE A 159 -4.95 -22.85 -12.13
C ILE A 159 -5.29 -23.09 -10.66
N ALA A 160 -5.01 -22.11 -9.79
CA ALA A 160 -5.52 -22.07 -8.42
C ALA A 160 -5.73 -20.63 -7.98
N GLU A 161 -6.80 -20.41 -7.24
CA GLU A 161 -7.20 -19.09 -6.75
C GLU A 161 -7.06 -19.02 -5.22
N ASP A 162 -6.76 -17.82 -4.71
CA ASP A 162 -6.74 -17.51 -3.28
C ASP A 162 -5.86 -18.48 -2.46
N ILE A 163 -4.63 -18.71 -2.95
CA ILE A 163 -3.70 -19.69 -2.36
C ILE A 163 -3.02 -19.22 -1.08
N GLN A 164 -3.24 -17.97 -0.65
CA GLN A 164 -2.67 -17.40 0.57
C GLN A 164 -3.29 -18.01 1.82
N GLU A 165 -2.46 -18.25 2.86
CA GLU A 165 -2.93 -18.80 4.15
C GLU A 165 -3.77 -17.80 4.98
N MET A 166 -3.47 -16.49 4.82
CA MET A 166 -4.17 -15.44 5.57
C MET A 166 -5.18 -14.74 4.67
N GLU A 167 -6.47 -14.85 5.03
CA GLU A 167 -7.56 -14.18 4.29
C GLU A 167 -7.55 -12.66 4.49
N ALA A 168 -7.21 -12.18 5.69
CA ALA A 168 -7.23 -10.76 6.05
C ALA A 168 -5.91 -10.08 5.68
N ASN A 169 -5.57 -10.06 4.39
CA ASN A 169 -4.41 -9.36 3.86
C ASN A 169 -4.85 -8.17 3.00
N PHE A 170 -4.46 -6.96 3.41
CA PHE A 170 -4.82 -5.73 2.73
C PHE A 170 -3.60 -4.84 2.55
N THR A 171 -3.56 -4.10 1.46
CA THR A 171 -2.59 -3.02 1.26
C THR A 171 -3.32 -1.69 1.15
N ARG A 172 -2.84 -0.71 1.89
CA ARG A 172 -3.30 0.68 1.86
C ARG A 172 -2.45 1.45 0.85
N PHE A 173 -3.11 2.22 0.00
CA PHE A 173 -2.48 3.11 -0.97
C PHE A 173 -2.95 4.53 -0.74
N TRP A 174 -2.03 5.49 -0.75
CA TRP A 174 -2.38 6.90 -0.76
C TRP A 174 -2.39 7.46 -2.17
N VAL A 175 -3.42 8.23 -2.46
CA VAL A 175 -3.49 9.11 -3.61
C VAL A 175 -2.94 10.46 -3.17
N LEU A 176 -1.83 10.87 -3.76
CA LEU A 176 -1.14 12.12 -3.48
C LEU A 176 -1.55 13.16 -4.52
N GLY A 177 -1.95 14.35 -4.07
CA GLY A 177 -2.43 15.41 -4.97
C GLY A 177 -2.78 16.68 -4.21
N ALA A 178 -3.34 17.67 -4.92
CA ALA A 178 -3.81 18.92 -4.34
C ALA A 178 -5.26 18.83 -3.85
N GLU A 179 -6.10 18.06 -4.54
CA GLU A 179 -7.54 17.94 -4.29
C GLU A 179 -7.96 16.48 -4.36
N ILE A 180 -9.10 16.13 -3.78
CA ILE A 180 -9.65 14.78 -3.85
C ILE A 180 -10.14 14.54 -5.28
N PRO A 181 -9.59 13.56 -6.02
CA PRO A 181 -10.06 13.22 -7.36
C PRO A 181 -11.42 12.53 -7.31
N PHE A 182 -12.13 12.51 -8.43
CA PHE A 182 -13.29 11.63 -8.56
C PHE A 182 -12.82 10.17 -8.61
N ILE A 183 -13.25 9.38 -7.61
CA ILE A 183 -13.01 7.94 -7.51
C ILE A 183 -14.38 7.25 -7.55
N PRO A 184 -14.66 6.35 -8.51
CA PRO A 184 -15.96 5.69 -8.68
C PRO A 184 -16.18 4.54 -7.68
N LEU A 185 -15.71 4.71 -6.45
CA LEU A 185 -15.86 3.79 -5.33
C LEU A 185 -16.62 4.49 -4.20
N LYS A 186 -17.32 3.71 -3.37
CA LYS A 186 -18.00 4.25 -2.19
C LYS A 186 -16.99 4.54 -1.10
N SER A 187 -16.87 5.80 -0.70
CA SER A 187 -16.06 6.19 0.45
C SER A 187 -16.69 5.73 1.78
N GLN A 188 -15.82 5.50 2.73
CA GLN A 188 -16.17 5.24 4.14
C GLN A 188 -15.80 6.46 5.01
N THR A 189 -15.31 6.23 6.22
CA THR A 189 -14.85 7.25 7.17
C THR A 189 -13.69 8.06 6.61
N GLU A 190 -13.48 9.24 7.20
CA GLU A 190 -12.28 10.06 6.92
C GLU A 190 -11.21 9.80 7.99
N LYS A 191 -9.94 9.88 7.60
CA LYS A 191 -8.78 9.83 8.49
C LYS A 191 -7.88 11.04 8.28
N MET A 192 -7.09 11.35 9.32
CA MET A 192 -5.96 12.24 9.22
C MET A 192 -4.69 11.50 9.64
N SER A 193 -3.64 11.59 8.83
CA SER A 193 -2.31 11.09 9.18
C SER A 193 -1.38 12.24 9.55
N LEU A 194 -0.75 12.11 10.71
CA LEU A 194 0.16 13.09 11.27
C LEU A 194 1.53 12.47 11.53
N ALA A 195 2.58 13.23 11.27
CA ALA A 195 3.91 12.92 11.76
C ALA A 195 4.26 13.86 12.91
N LEU A 196 4.49 13.32 14.10
CA LEU A 196 4.78 14.07 15.33
C LEU A 196 6.29 14.05 15.60
N THR A 197 6.90 15.21 15.81
CA THR A 197 8.27 15.34 16.30
C THR A 197 8.24 15.80 17.75
N LEU A 198 8.76 14.96 18.64
CA LEU A 198 8.76 15.26 20.07
C LEU A 198 9.95 16.15 20.42
N PRO A 199 9.77 17.13 21.32
CA PRO A 199 10.90 17.93 21.81
C PRO A 199 11.85 17.06 22.63
N ASP A 200 13.15 17.24 22.40
CA ASP A 200 14.32 16.65 23.08
C ASP A 200 14.01 15.55 24.11
N ASN A 201 13.97 14.30 23.72
CA ASN A 201 13.94 13.09 24.56
C ASN A 201 13.34 13.23 25.99
N LEU A 202 12.31 14.09 26.16
CA LEU A 202 11.65 14.26 27.43
C LEU A 202 10.87 13.01 27.81
N PRO A 203 11.18 12.39 28.95
CA PRO A 203 10.37 11.27 29.45
C PRO A 203 8.88 11.63 29.49
N GLY A 204 8.03 10.78 28.91
CA GLY A 204 6.60 11.00 28.83
C GLY A 204 6.12 11.95 27.71
N ALA A 205 6.98 12.44 26.82
CA ALA A 205 6.56 13.32 25.71
C ALA A 205 5.53 12.64 24.80
N LEU A 206 5.75 11.37 24.43
CA LEU A 206 4.78 10.59 23.64
C LEU A 206 3.43 10.43 24.39
N TYR A 207 3.46 10.15 25.70
CA TYR A 207 2.24 10.08 26.49
C TYR A 207 1.45 11.39 26.43
N LYS A 208 2.12 12.54 26.57
CA LYS A 208 1.48 13.86 26.46
C LYS A 208 0.88 14.08 25.09
N ALA A 209 1.59 13.72 24.02
CA ALA A 209 1.07 13.78 22.66
C ALA A 209 -0.19 12.96 22.48
N LEU A 210 -0.18 11.70 22.90
CA LEU A 210 -1.31 10.80 22.75
C LEU A 210 -2.50 11.21 23.63
N SER A 211 -2.26 11.80 24.81
CA SER A 211 -3.32 12.23 25.71
C SER A 211 -4.17 13.36 25.13
N THR A 212 -3.62 14.18 24.21
CA THR A 212 -4.40 15.24 23.55
C THR A 212 -5.55 14.67 22.72
N PHE A 213 -5.37 13.48 22.12
CA PHE A 213 -6.39 12.74 21.38
C PHE A 213 -7.28 11.93 22.32
N ALA A 214 -6.67 11.20 23.26
CA ALA A 214 -7.37 10.28 24.15
C ALA A 214 -8.45 10.99 25.01
N TRP A 215 -8.18 12.17 25.55
CA TRP A 215 -9.14 12.92 26.37
C TRP A 215 -10.32 13.47 25.56
N ARG A 216 -10.20 13.49 24.22
CA ARG A 216 -11.26 13.90 23.31
C ARG A 216 -12.01 12.72 22.72
N GLY A 217 -11.64 11.49 23.08
CA GLY A 217 -12.24 10.29 22.52
C GLY A 217 -11.92 10.07 21.05
N ILE A 218 -10.84 10.69 20.53
CA ILE A 218 -10.38 10.51 19.16
C ILE A 218 -9.63 9.17 19.08
N ASP A 219 -10.11 8.26 18.23
CA ASP A 219 -9.46 6.97 18.04
C ASP A 219 -8.19 7.09 17.19
N LEU A 220 -7.13 6.39 17.64
CA LEU A 220 -5.89 6.24 16.90
C LEU A 220 -5.85 4.85 16.26
N THR A 221 -5.95 4.80 14.94
CA THR A 221 -5.95 3.53 14.19
C THR A 221 -4.54 3.04 13.83
N LYS A 222 -3.52 3.89 14.01
CA LYS A 222 -2.10 3.57 13.80
C LYS A 222 -1.22 4.41 14.69
N ILE A 223 -0.13 3.81 15.17
CA ILE A 223 1.02 4.50 15.74
C ILE A 223 2.29 3.75 15.37
N GLU A 224 3.29 4.48 14.86
CA GLU A 224 4.58 3.92 14.46
C GLU A 224 5.70 4.91 14.77
N SER A 225 6.80 4.44 15.36
CA SER A 225 8.01 5.23 15.58
C SER A 225 8.98 5.05 14.40
N ARG A 226 9.53 6.16 13.91
CA ARG A 226 10.51 6.18 12.81
C ARG A 226 11.73 7.01 13.22
N PRO A 227 12.96 6.57 12.88
CA PRO A 227 14.15 7.36 13.16
C PRO A 227 14.13 8.68 12.36
N LEU A 228 14.47 9.76 13.05
CA LEU A 228 14.50 11.10 12.45
C LEU A 228 15.69 11.28 11.49
N LYS A 229 16.69 10.37 11.55
CA LYS A 229 17.93 10.36 10.73
C LYS A 229 18.82 11.59 10.94
N THR A 230 18.68 12.30 12.06
CA THR A 230 19.50 13.43 12.49
C THR A 230 20.55 12.97 13.49
N ALA A 231 20.14 12.29 14.56
CA ALA A 231 21.02 11.68 15.56
C ALA A 231 20.45 10.34 16.04
N LEU A 232 21.32 9.52 16.65
CA LEU A 232 20.89 8.26 17.23
C LEU A 232 19.99 8.55 18.45
N GLY A 233 18.80 7.93 18.45
CA GLY A 233 17.82 8.10 19.52
C GLY A 233 16.77 9.20 19.27
N GLU A 234 16.84 9.91 18.15
CA GLU A 234 15.80 10.84 17.75
C GLU A 234 14.77 10.14 16.83
N TYR A 235 13.49 10.32 17.16
CA TYR A 235 12.37 9.67 16.47
C TYR A 235 11.27 10.67 16.15
N PHE A 236 10.58 10.44 15.04
CA PHE A 236 9.26 10.98 14.81
C PHE A 236 8.22 9.84 14.87
N PHE A 237 6.97 10.20 15.15
CA PHE A 237 5.89 9.23 15.27
C PHE A 237 4.84 9.50 14.21
N ILE A 238 4.48 8.48 13.44
CA ILE A 238 3.35 8.56 12.52
C ILE A 238 2.14 8.03 13.26
N ILE A 239 1.06 8.81 13.26
CA ILE A 239 -0.23 8.41 13.81
C ILE A 239 -1.31 8.63 12.76
N ASP A 240 -2.27 7.69 12.71
CA ASP A 240 -3.51 7.87 11.97
C ASP A 240 -4.64 8.02 12.98
N VAL A 241 -5.40 9.09 12.84
CA VAL A 241 -6.53 9.41 13.72
C VAL A 241 -7.83 9.40 12.93
N ASP A 242 -8.93 9.01 13.59
CA ASP A 242 -10.27 9.21 13.07
C ASP A 242 -10.53 10.71 12.91
N TYR A 243 -11.07 11.10 11.76
CA TYR A 243 -11.33 12.51 11.41
C TYR A 243 -12.83 12.81 11.28
N ALA A 244 -13.70 12.01 11.89
CA ALA A 244 -15.15 12.22 11.86
C ALA A 244 -15.54 13.54 12.54
N ASP A 245 -14.90 13.90 13.68
CA ASP A 245 -15.09 15.17 14.35
C ASP A 245 -13.87 16.09 14.11
N LYS A 246 -14.02 16.94 13.10
CA LYS A 246 -12.95 17.86 12.65
C LYS A 246 -12.55 18.89 13.72
N ASP A 247 -13.52 19.37 14.51
CA ASP A 247 -13.28 20.35 15.55
C ASP A 247 -12.47 19.76 16.70
N LEU A 248 -12.79 18.54 17.14
CA LEU A 248 -12.03 17.86 18.18
C LEU A 248 -10.59 17.60 17.77
N VAL A 249 -10.37 17.17 16.51
CA VAL A 249 -9.01 16.98 15.99
C VAL A 249 -8.25 18.29 15.92
N HIS A 250 -8.89 19.36 15.48
CA HIS A 250 -8.28 20.70 15.46
C HIS A 250 -7.89 21.19 16.88
N PHE A 251 -8.73 20.95 17.88
CA PHE A 251 -8.39 21.28 19.28
C PHE A 251 -7.21 20.43 19.78
N ALA A 252 -7.13 19.15 19.42
CA ALA A 252 -5.98 18.30 19.74
C ALA A 252 -4.68 18.84 19.12
N GLN A 253 -4.73 19.27 17.85
CA GLN A 253 -3.59 19.89 17.16
C GLN A 253 -3.12 21.17 17.86
N LYS A 254 -4.03 22.07 18.26
CA LYS A 254 -3.69 23.29 19.02
C LYS A 254 -3.03 22.98 20.36
N GLU A 255 -3.49 21.91 21.04
CA GLU A 255 -2.88 21.51 22.31
C GLU A 255 -1.47 20.93 22.09
N LEU A 256 -1.24 20.15 21.01
CA LEU A 256 0.10 19.70 20.63
C LEU A 256 1.06 20.89 20.49
N GLU A 257 0.65 21.92 19.76
CA GLU A 257 1.44 23.15 19.60
C GLU A 257 1.71 23.84 20.94
N ALA A 258 0.68 23.97 21.79
CA ALA A 258 0.78 24.61 23.10
C ALA A 258 1.75 23.90 24.06
N ILE A 259 1.91 22.58 23.94
CA ILE A 259 2.86 21.78 24.73
C ILE A 259 4.21 21.59 24.03
N GLY A 260 4.45 22.28 22.91
CA GLY A 260 5.73 22.31 22.19
C GLY A 260 5.98 21.09 21.30
N ILE A 261 4.96 20.29 20.97
CA ILE A 261 5.07 19.16 20.05
C ILE A 261 4.82 19.66 18.63
N GLN A 262 5.79 19.46 17.76
CA GLN A 262 5.64 19.78 16.34
C GLN A 262 4.96 18.64 15.60
N TYR A 263 4.14 18.98 14.59
CA TYR A 263 3.54 17.98 13.72
C TYR A 263 3.52 18.44 12.26
N LYS A 264 3.54 17.46 11.37
CA LYS A 264 3.31 17.62 9.93
C LYS A 264 2.08 16.81 9.55
N VAL A 265 1.10 17.44 8.90
CA VAL A 265 -0.03 16.72 8.30
C VAL A 265 0.46 16.03 7.04
N LEU A 266 0.40 14.70 7.01
CA LEU A 266 0.73 13.88 5.84
C LEU A 266 -0.46 13.75 4.89
N GLY A 267 -1.67 13.89 5.41
CA GLY A 267 -2.90 13.91 4.64
C GLY A 267 -4.15 13.91 5.51
N THR A 268 -5.25 14.37 4.91
CA THR A 268 -6.61 14.24 5.42
C THR A 268 -7.46 13.72 4.28
N TYR A 269 -8.08 12.56 4.46
CA TYR A 269 -8.61 11.84 3.32
C TYR A 269 -9.75 10.88 3.66
N PRO A 270 -10.72 10.71 2.74
CA PRO A 270 -11.68 9.61 2.75
C PRO A 270 -11.00 8.28 2.37
N ILE A 271 -11.58 7.18 2.86
CA ILE A 271 -11.10 5.82 2.59
C ILE A 271 -12.02 5.17 1.57
N TYR A 272 -11.43 4.58 0.53
CA TYR A 272 -12.12 3.86 -0.55
C TYR A 272 -11.70 2.38 -0.55
N PRO A 273 -12.48 1.47 0.08
CA PRO A 273 -12.20 0.05 -0.03
C PRO A 273 -12.57 -0.47 -1.42
N ILE A 274 -11.67 -1.23 -2.03
CA ILE A 274 -11.99 -2.04 -3.19
C ILE A 274 -12.72 -3.28 -2.69
N SER A 275 -13.92 -3.53 -3.25
CA SER A 275 -14.74 -4.68 -2.87
C SER A 275 -14.05 -5.99 -3.24
N ASP A 276 -14.08 -6.93 -2.33
CA ASP A 276 -13.63 -8.29 -2.58
C ASP A 276 -14.68 -9.02 -3.43
N HIS A 277 -14.45 -9.12 -4.73
CA HIS A 277 -15.39 -9.75 -5.67
C HIS A 277 -15.66 -11.25 -5.38
N GLY A 278 -15.02 -11.83 -4.36
CA GLY A 278 -15.19 -13.22 -3.94
C GLY A 278 -16.28 -13.47 -2.90
N LYS A 279 -16.76 -12.45 -2.16
CA LYS A 279 -17.61 -12.66 -0.97
C LYS A 279 -19.06 -12.15 -1.07
N GLU A 280 -19.52 -11.62 -2.21
CA GLU A 280 -20.96 -11.27 -2.38
C GLU A 280 -21.89 -12.46 -2.67
N ARG A 281 -21.39 -13.71 -2.60
CA ARG A 281 -22.20 -14.91 -2.78
C ARG A 281 -22.08 -15.85 -1.59
N ARG A 282 -22.68 -15.44 -0.42
CA ARG A 282 -23.28 -16.40 0.53
C ARG A 282 -24.20 -15.71 1.52
#